data_3c6d2e9b708e2b1cd757fd2509c24396
#
_entry.id   3c6d2e9b708e2b1cd757fd2509c24396
#
_cell.length_a   1.000
_cell.length_b   1.000
_cell.length_c   1.000
_cell.angle_alpha   90.00
_cell.angle_beta   90.00
_cell.angle_gamma   90.00
#
_symmetry.space_group_name_H-M   'P 1'
#
loop_
_entity.id
_entity.type
_entity.pdbx_description
1 polymer ?
#
loop_
_entity_poly.entity_id
_entity_poly.type
_entity_poly.pdbx_seq_one_letter_code
_entity_poly.pdbx_strand_id
1 'polypeptide(L)'
;AARTGFSTDMPVHAFAHTSRQCGITRELWAPFFDAMRSDIEGQLPLDLDTYIHGSAEVVGLMCVRIFFRGSPPASPQVEEGAQALGNAFQRINFLRDYGHDARVLNRTYVAQELTDQVKREEVARVRQKLAVARPAIDLLPGSARLGVLIAHDLFAELTDRIEQVPASELMRT
;
A
#
# COMPACT_ATOMS: atom_id res chain seq x y z
N ALA A 1 -5.51 21.89 11.46
CA ALA A 1 -5.50 22.15 10.01
C ALA A 1 -6.81 21.71 9.34
N ALA A 2 -7.29 20.47 9.56
CA ALA A 2 -8.52 19.99 8.91
C ALA A 2 -9.76 20.82 9.24
N ARG A 3 -9.92 21.29 10.50
CA ARG A 3 -11.03 22.15 10.94
C ARG A 3 -10.81 23.63 10.71
N THR A 4 -9.60 24.13 10.90
CA THR A 4 -9.26 25.56 10.82
C THR A 4 -8.90 26.03 9.40
N GLY A 5 -8.67 25.11 8.48
CA GLY A 5 -8.28 25.41 7.11
C GLY A 5 -6.83 25.86 6.92
N PHE A 6 -6.05 25.98 7.99
CA PHE A 6 -4.68 26.48 7.95
C PHE A 6 -3.74 25.69 8.87
N SER A 7 -2.48 25.55 8.46
CA SER A 7 -1.35 25.07 9.27
C SER A 7 -0.09 25.83 8.85
N THR A 8 0.80 26.09 9.79
CA THR A 8 2.15 26.63 9.53
C THR A 8 3.10 25.57 9.00
N ASP A 9 2.79 24.30 9.22
CA ASP A 9 3.50 23.16 8.62
C ASP A 9 3.01 22.96 7.19
N MET A 10 3.89 23.14 6.22
CA MET A 10 3.55 23.11 4.77
C MET A 10 3.01 21.75 4.31
N PRO A 11 3.63 20.60 4.63
CA PRO A 11 3.09 19.27 4.32
C PRO A 11 1.71 19.05 4.93
N VAL A 12 1.51 19.39 6.21
CA VAL A 12 0.21 19.25 6.88
C VAL A 12 -0.84 20.16 6.24
N HIS A 13 -0.46 21.38 5.85
CA HIS A 13 -1.36 22.31 5.17
C HIS A 13 -1.78 21.77 3.80
N ALA A 14 -0.83 21.33 2.99
CA ALA A 14 -1.08 20.77 1.66
C ALA A 14 -1.97 19.52 1.72
N PHE A 15 -1.67 18.59 2.63
CA PHE A 15 -2.48 17.39 2.84
C PHE A 15 -3.91 17.75 3.26
N ALA A 16 -4.08 18.63 4.25
CA ALA A 16 -5.41 19.04 4.71
C ALA A 16 -6.20 19.77 3.63
N HIS A 17 -5.53 20.57 2.79
CA HIS A 17 -6.17 21.25 1.65
C HIS A 17 -6.65 20.25 0.60
N THR A 18 -5.77 19.33 0.17
CA THR A 18 -6.10 18.28 -0.81
C THR A 18 -7.20 17.36 -0.29
N SER A 19 -7.14 16.96 0.99
CA SER A 19 -8.15 16.10 1.61
C SER A 19 -9.54 16.71 1.53
N ARG A 20 -9.68 18.01 1.81
CA ARG A 20 -10.97 18.71 1.68
C ARG A 20 -11.44 18.77 0.24
N GLN A 21 -10.53 19.05 -0.69
CA GLN A 21 -10.90 19.18 -2.11
C GLN A 21 -11.29 17.86 -2.77
N CYS A 22 -10.71 16.75 -2.30
CA CYS A 22 -10.90 15.42 -2.89
C CYS A 22 -11.81 14.51 -2.05
N GLY A 23 -12.40 15.01 -0.95
CA GLY A 23 -13.28 14.20 -0.10
C GLY A 23 -12.53 13.07 0.62
N ILE A 24 -11.24 13.26 0.95
CA ILE A 24 -10.47 12.31 1.75
C ILE A 24 -10.88 12.52 3.21
N THR A 25 -11.70 11.60 3.73
CA THR A 25 -12.29 11.69 5.06
C THR A 25 -11.38 11.09 6.14
N ARG A 26 -11.79 11.20 7.40
CA ARG A 26 -11.03 10.69 8.54
C ARG A 26 -10.86 9.16 8.47
N GLU A 27 -11.86 8.46 7.97
CA GLU A 27 -11.86 7.00 7.81
C GLU A 27 -10.72 6.52 6.89
N LEU A 28 -10.26 7.36 5.96
CA LEU A 28 -9.14 7.06 5.07
C LEU A 28 -7.78 7.46 5.66
N TRP A 29 -7.67 8.66 6.25
CA TRP A 29 -6.36 9.10 6.71
C TRP A 29 -6.00 8.68 8.14
N ALA A 30 -6.98 8.41 9.05
CA ALA A 30 -6.66 8.02 10.41
C ALA A 30 -5.92 6.68 10.48
N PRO A 31 -6.33 5.59 9.79
CA PRO A 31 -5.59 4.34 9.79
C PRO A 31 -4.15 4.50 9.28
N PHE A 32 -3.93 5.39 8.29
CA PHE A 32 -2.58 5.69 7.80
C PHE A 32 -1.71 6.30 8.90
N PHE A 33 -2.20 7.33 9.60
CA PHE A 33 -1.43 7.95 10.67
C PHE A 33 -1.22 7.02 11.87
N ASP A 34 -2.16 6.12 12.15
CA ASP A 34 -2.02 5.14 13.22
C ASP A 34 -0.94 4.09 12.86
N ALA A 35 -0.89 3.61 11.61
CA ALA A 35 0.19 2.74 11.13
C ALA A 35 1.56 3.44 11.19
N MET A 36 1.66 4.69 10.72
CA MET A 36 2.92 5.45 10.79
C MET A 36 3.37 5.74 12.22
N ARG A 37 2.43 5.94 13.14
CA ARG A 37 2.75 6.12 14.56
C ARG A 37 3.33 4.85 15.18
N SER A 38 2.75 3.68 14.88
CA SER A 38 3.28 2.40 15.34
C SER A 38 4.71 2.16 14.85
N ASP A 39 5.03 2.59 13.63
CA ASP A 39 6.39 2.53 13.10
C ASP A 39 7.37 3.42 13.87
N ILE A 40 6.97 4.65 14.20
CA ILE A 40 7.81 5.59 14.97
C ILE A 40 8.04 5.06 16.39
N GLU A 41 7.01 4.50 17.02
CA GLU A 41 7.07 3.95 18.38
C GLU A 41 7.77 2.59 18.44
N GLY A 42 8.14 2.01 17.30
CA GLY A 42 8.81 0.70 17.22
C GLY A 42 7.91 -0.47 17.62
N GLN A 43 6.59 -0.26 17.58
CA GLN A 43 5.61 -1.29 17.90
C GLN A 43 5.34 -2.14 16.66
N LEU A 44 5.52 -3.46 16.78
CA LEU A 44 5.03 -4.37 15.75
C LEU A 44 3.50 -4.36 15.77
N PRO A 45 2.85 -4.31 14.59
CA PRO A 45 1.41 -4.39 14.54
C PRO A 45 0.94 -5.73 15.11
N LEU A 46 -0.12 -5.69 15.93
CA LEU A 46 -0.75 -6.89 16.46
C LEU A 46 -1.35 -7.79 15.37
N ASP A 47 -1.70 -7.19 14.23
CA ASP A 47 -2.29 -7.85 13.07
C ASP A 47 -1.72 -7.24 11.78
N LEU A 48 -1.16 -8.10 10.93
CA LEU A 48 -0.54 -7.73 9.66
C LEU A 48 -1.57 -7.09 8.70
N ASP A 49 -2.77 -7.63 8.63
CA ASP A 49 -3.78 -7.13 7.70
C ASP A 49 -4.27 -5.73 8.11
N THR A 50 -4.43 -5.46 9.41
CA THR A 50 -4.71 -4.11 9.92
C THR A 50 -3.59 -3.13 9.58
N TYR A 51 -2.33 -3.54 9.69
CA TYR A 51 -1.20 -2.69 9.30
C TYR A 51 -1.17 -2.43 7.79
N ILE A 52 -1.37 -3.43 6.95
CA ILE A 52 -1.43 -3.28 5.49
C ILE A 52 -2.59 -2.37 5.09
N HIS A 53 -3.75 -2.52 5.75
CA HIS A 53 -4.88 -1.63 5.53
C HIS A 53 -4.50 -0.18 5.77
N GLY A 54 -3.89 0.13 6.92
CA GLY A 54 -3.47 1.49 7.26
C GLY A 54 -2.33 2.00 6.40
N SER A 55 -1.28 1.21 6.20
CA SER A 55 -0.07 1.67 5.50
C SER A 55 -0.20 1.74 3.98
N ALA A 56 -1.13 0.97 3.36
CA ALA A 56 -1.19 0.84 1.91
C ALA A 56 -2.61 0.86 1.30
N GLU A 57 -3.60 0.12 1.84
CA GLU A 57 -4.92 0.05 1.21
C GLU A 57 -5.65 1.40 1.25
N VAL A 58 -5.65 2.09 2.39
CA VAL A 58 -6.26 3.43 2.48
C VAL A 58 -5.52 4.46 1.63
N VAL A 59 -4.21 4.27 1.39
CA VAL A 59 -3.44 5.12 0.46
C VAL A 59 -3.94 4.95 -0.96
N GLY A 60 -4.20 3.71 -1.38
CA GLY A 60 -4.85 3.41 -2.67
C GLY A 60 -6.20 4.11 -2.81
N LEU A 61 -7.03 4.05 -1.77
CA LEU A 61 -8.33 4.74 -1.75
C LEU A 61 -8.18 6.27 -1.78
N MET A 62 -7.20 6.84 -1.07
CA MET A 62 -6.91 8.29 -1.15
C MET A 62 -6.49 8.70 -2.55
N CYS A 63 -5.68 7.90 -3.25
CA CYS A 63 -5.32 8.12 -4.65
C CYS A 63 -6.57 8.10 -5.54
N VAL A 64 -7.50 7.16 -5.36
CA VAL A 64 -8.76 7.11 -6.09
C VAL A 64 -9.57 8.41 -5.89
N ARG A 65 -9.68 8.92 -4.66
CA ARG A 65 -10.34 10.21 -4.40
C ARG A 65 -9.71 11.37 -5.19
N ILE A 66 -8.39 11.36 -5.35
CA ILE A 66 -7.66 12.38 -6.11
C ILE A 66 -7.90 12.21 -7.62
N PHE A 67 -7.81 10.98 -8.14
CA PHE A 67 -7.97 10.69 -9.56
C PHE A 67 -9.35 11.01 -10.08
N PHE A 68 -10.39 10.82 -9.26
CA PHE A 68 -11.79 11.10 -9.59
C PHE A 68 -12.24 12.50 -9.17
N ARG A 69 -11.32 13.39 -8.76
CA ARG A 69 -11.68 14.76 -8.41
C ARG A 69 -12.39 15.46 -9.56
N GLY A 70 -13.59 16.01 -9.30
CA GLY A 70 -14.41 16.68 -10.32
C GLY A 70 -15.13 15.74 -11.28
N SER A 71 -15.10 14.44 -11.03
CA SER A 71 -15.82 13.39 -11.76
C SER A 71 -16.86 12.73 -10.85
N PRO A 72 -17.79 11.93 -11.37
CA PRO A 72 -18.62 11.07 -10.54
C PRO A 72 -17.75 10.18 -9.63
N PRO A 73 -18.25 9.78 -8.45
CA PRO A 73 -17.53 8.90 -7.55
C PRO A 73 -17.07 7.61 -8.24
N ALA A 74 -15.91 7.10 -7.84
CA ALA A 74 -15.41 5.81 -8.32
C ALA A 74 -16.41 4.69 -8.02
N SER A 75 -16.45 3.68 -8.88
CA SER A 75 -17.26 2.50 -8.63
C SER A 75 -16.67 1.64 -7.51
N PRO A 76 -17.48 0.79 -6.83
CA PRO A 76 -16.97 -0.16 -5.85
C PRO A 76 -15.84 -1.04 -6.39
N GLN A 77 -15.88 -1.42 -7.66
CA GLN A 77 -14.84 -2.20 -8.32
C GLN A 77 -13.49 -1.45 -8.37
N VAL A 78 -13.52 -0.13 -8.60
CA VAL A 78 -12.30 0.69 -8.59
C VAL A 78 -11.73 0.80 -7.18
N GLU A 79 -12.57 0.96 -6.17
CA GLU A 79 -12.13 1.03 -4.77
C GLU A 79 -11.54 -0.29 -4.31
N GLU A 80 -12.21 -1.42 -4.61
CA GLU A 80 -11.70 -2.77 -4.32
C GLU A 80 -10.36 -3.03 -5.01
N GLY A 81 -10.24 -2.67 -6.29
CA GLY A 81 -8.99 -2.80 -7.04
C GLY A 81 -7.87 -1.95 -6.47
N ALA A 82 -8.16 -0.73 -6.01
CA ALA A 82 -7.16 0.14 -5.38
C ALA A 82 -6.67 -0.41 -4.03
N GLN A 83 -7.57 -0.95 -3.21
CA GLN A 83 -7.19 -1.64 -1.97
C GLN A 83 -6.34 -2.88 -2.28
N ALA A 84 -6.77 -3.70 -3.24
CA ALA A 84 -6.02 -4.89 -3.65
C ALA A 84 -4.61 -4.52 -4.16
N LEU A 85 -4.48 -3.46 -4.95
CA LEU A 85 -3.17 -3.00 -5.45
C LEU A 85 -2.27 -2.52 -4.31
N GLY A 86 -2.79 -1.72 -3.38
CA GLY A 86 -2.06 -1.28 -2.19
C GLY A 86 -1.59 -2.46 -1.34
N ASN A 87 -2.48 -3.44 -1.11
CA ASN A 87 -2.16 -4.67 -0.38
C ASN A 87 -1.03 -5.46 -1.05
N ALA A 88 -1.12 -5.67 -2.38
CA ALA A 88 -0.08 -6.37 -3.14
C ALA A 88 1.28 -5.66 -3.02
N PHE A 89 1.30 -4.34 -3.20
CA PHE A 89 2.53 -3.55 -3.10
C PHE A 89 3.18 -3.66 -1.73
N GLN A 90 2.39 -3.59 -0.66
CA GLN A 90 2.92 -3.66 0.70
C GLN A 90 3.48 -5.06 1.01
N ARG A 91 2.78 -6.13 0.62
CA ARG A 91 3.25 -7.50 0.82
C ARG A 91 4.55 -7.78 0.07
N ILE A 92 4.69 -7.30 -1.17
CA ILE A 92 5.91 -7.51 -1.93
C ILE A 92 7.08 -6.70 -1.36
N ASN A 93 6.82 -5.50 -0.83
CA ASN A 93 7.82 -4.71 -0.12
C ASN A 93 8.35 -5.46 1.11
N PHE A 94 7.48 -6.08 1.91
CA PHE A 94 7.91 -6.89 3.05
C PHE A 94 8.80 -8.06 2.65
N LEU A 95 8.54 -8.71 1.52
CA LEU A 95 9.40 -9.78 1.03
C LEU A 95 10.75 -9.26 0.53
N ARG A 96 10.72 -8.15 -0.22
CA ARG A 96 11.93 -7.51 -0.75
C ARG A 96 12.86 -7.02 0.35
N ASP A 97 12.27 -6.37 1.35
CA ASP A 97 13.02 -5.65 2.39
C ASP A 97 13.23 -6.52 3.65
N TYR A 98 12.81 -7.80 3.62
CA TYR A 98 12.81 -8.69 4.79
C TYR A 98 14.16 -8.74 5.52
N GLY A 99 15.26 -8.92 4.78
CA GLY A 99 16.59 -8.99 5.35
C GLY A 99 17.03 -7.68 6.00
N HIS A 100 16.75 -6.57 5.37
CA HIS A 100 17.02 -5.23 5.91
C HIS A 100 16.18 -4.95 7.17
N ASP A 101 14.88 -5.19 7.10
CA ASP A 101 13.95 -4.94 8.21
C ASP A 101 14.30 -5.78 9.45
N ALA A 102 14.64 -7.06 9.25
CA ALA A 102 15.03 -7.95 10.34
C ALA A 102 16.35 -7.51 11.00
N ARG A 103 17.37 -7.12 10.21
CA ARG A 103 18.71 -6.81 10.73
C ARG A 103 18.87 -5.40 11.25
N VAL A 104 18.27 -4.42 10.56
CA VAL A 104 18.46 -2.99 10.84
C VAL A 104 17.34 -2.44 11.72
N LEU A 105 16.10 -2.82 11.42
CA LEU A 105 14.93 -2.31 12.14
C LEU A 105 14.48 -3.26 13.25
N ASN A 106 15.05 -4.46 13.34
CA ASN A 106 14.63 -5.53 14.25
C ASN A 106 13.13 -5.82 14.15
N ARG A 107 12.61 -5.88 12.91
CA ARG A 107 11.20 -6.07 12.59
C ARG A 107 11.02 -7.18 11.57
N THR A 108 9.99 -8.00 11.75
CA THR A 108 9.56 -9.00 10.78
C THR A 108 8.05 -8.94 10.66
N TYR A 109 7.54 -8.52 9.50
CA TYR A 109 6.10 -8.33 9.27
C TYR A 109 5.41 -9.62 8.80
N VAL A 110 6.08 -10.43 7.98
CA VAL A 110 5.45 -11.60 7.35
C VAL A 110 5.49 -12.82 8.27
N ALA A 111 6.64 -13.11 8.87
CA ALA A 111 6.87 -14.22 9.79
C ALA A 111 8.16 -13.98 10.56
N GLN A 112 8.35 -14.67 11.71
CA GLN A 112 9.61 -14.62 12.45
C GLN A 112 10.77 -15.23 11.65
N GLU A 113 10.48 -16.22 10.80
CA GLU A 113 11.45 -16.85 9.91
C GLU A 113 10.86 -16.96 8.51
N LEU A 114 11.56 -16.40 7.51
CA LEU A 114 11.16 -16.48 6.12
C LEU A 114 11.65 -17.79 5.50
N THR A 115 10.76 -18.77 5.42
CA THR A 115 11.01 -20.02 4.70
C THR A 115 10.54 -19.92 3.24
N ASP A 116 11.01 -20.83 2.36
CA ASP A 116 10.51 -20.90 0.99
C ASP A 116 9.01 -21.21 0.92
N GLN A 117 8.45 -21.89 1.92
CA GLN A 117 7.01 -22.13 2.01
C GLN A 117 6.26 -20.83 2.30
N VAL A 118 6.65 -20.08 3.33
CA VAL A 118 6.06 -18.78 3.67
C VAL A 118 6.15 -17.82 2.50
N LYS A 119 7.32 -17.77 1.85
CA LYS A 119 7.51 -16.92 0.65
C LYS A 119 6.53 -17.29 -0.48
N ARG A 120 6.37 -18.60 -0.79
CA ARG A 120 5.41 -19.03 -1.83
C ARG A 120 3.98 -18.64 -1.50
N GLU A 121 3.57 -18.75 -0.23
CA GLU A 121 2.23 -18.38 0.20
C GLU A 121 2.00 -16.87 0.04
N GLU A 122 2.97 -16.03 0.42
CA GLU A 122 2.87 -14.59 0.24
C GLU A 122 2.89 -14.18 -1.24
N VAL A 123 3.73 -14.80 -2.07
CA VAL A 123 3.73 -14.57 -3.53
C VAL A 123 2.37 -14.93 -4.13
N ALA A 124 1.76 -16.04 -3.71
CA ALA A 124 0.42 -16.42 -4.18
C ALA A 124 -0.65 -15.39 -3.80
N ARG A 125 -0.59 -14.85 -2.56
CA ARG A 125 -1.48 -13.76 -2.12
C ARG A 125 -1.29 -12.49 -2.94
N VAL A 126 -0.03 -12.10 -3.20
CA VAL A 126 0.29 -10.94 -4.05
C VAL A 126 -0.30 -11.11 -5.44
N ARG A 127 -0.10 -12.27 -6.09
CA ARG A 127 -0.66 -12.56 -7.43
C ARG A 127 -2.18 -12.46 -7.44
N GLN A 128 -2.85 -13.00 -6.43
CA GLN A 128 -4.30 -12.89 -6.29
C GLN A 128 -4.75 -11.42 -6.20
N LYS A 129 -4.06 -10.61 -5.40
CA LYS A 129 -4.38 -9.19 -5.25
C LYS A 129 -4.12 -8.40 -6.52
N LEU A 130 -3.01 -8.65 -7.22
CA LEU A 130 -2.74 -8.04 -8.53
C LEU A 130 -3.80 -8.40 -9.57
N ALA A 131 -4.27 -9.66 -9.59
CA ALA A 131 -5.34 -10.10 -10.49
C ALA A 131 -6.67 -9.39 -10.22
N VAL A 132 -7.01 -9.11 -8.95
CA VAL A 132 -8.19 -8.30 -8.58
C VAL A 132 -8.02 -6.84 -9.01
N ALA A 133 -6.82 -6.28 -8.87
CA ALA A 133 -6.53 -4.89 -9.20
C ALA A 133 -6.56 -4.63 -10.73
N ARG A 134 -6.11 -5.58 -11.54
CA ARG A 134 -5.90 -5.37 -12.99
C ARG A 134 -7.12 -4.83 -13.74
N PRO A 135 -8.32 -5.42 -13.66
CA PRO A 135 -9.50 -4.91 -14.36
C PRO A 135 -9.95 -3.54 -13.84
N ALA A 136 -9.71 -3.20 -12.58
CA ALA A 136 -10.06 -1.91 -12.01
C ALA A 136 -9.21 -0.75 -12.59
N ILE A 137 -7.97 -1.03 -13.00
CA ILE A 137 -7.07 -0.05 -13.62
C ILE A 137 -7.66 0.48 -14.93
N ASP A 138 -8.33 -0.37 -15.71
CA ASP A 138 -8.94 0.04 -16.98
C ASP A 138 -10.11 1.03 -16.80
N LEU A 139 -10.68 1.08 -15.60
CA LEU A 139 -11.75 2.00 -15.22
C LEU A 139 -11.24 3.35 -14.68
N LEU A 140 -9.94 3.51 -14.49
CA LEU A 140 -9.35 4.76 -14.02
C LEU A 140 -9.42 5.86 -15.10
N PRO A 141 -9.52 7.14 -14.72
CA PRO A 141 -9.34 8.25 -15.65
C PRO A 141 -8.03 8.14 -16.43
N GLY A 142 -8.06 8.52 -17.72
CA GLY A 142 -6.91 8.34 -18.61
C GLY A 142 -5.60 8.95 -18.12
N SER A 143 -5.68 10.07 -17.38
CA SER A 143 -4.51 10.73 -16.77
C SER A 143 -3.80 9.88 -15.69
N ALA A 144 -4.53 8.99 -15.01
CA ALA A 144 -3.99 8.12 -13.96
C ALA A 144 -3.70 6.70 -14.45
N ARG A 145 -4.48 6.21 -15.41
CA ARG A 145 -4.46 4.80 -15.87
C ARG A 145 -3.08 4.32 -16.25
N LEU A 146 -2.36 5.04 -17.10
CA LEU A 146 -1.05 4.61 -17.58
C LEU A 146 -0.04 4.49 -16.45
N GLY A 147 0.01 5.46 -15.54
CA GLY A 147 0.93 5.44 -14.40
C GLY A 147 0.65 4.28 -13.45
N VAL A 148 -0.63 4.02 -13.16
CA VAL A 148 -1.03 2.90 -12.29
C VAL A 148 -0.78 1.56 -12.98
N LEU A 149 -1.02 1.45 -14.30
CA LEU A 149 -0.72 0.24 -15.05
C LEU A 149 0.79 -0.09 -15.03
N ILE A 150 1.64 0.91 -15.28
CA ILE A 150 3.10 0.73 -15.21
C ILE A 150 3.53 0.26 -13.80
N ALA A 151 2.97 0.87 -12.75
CA ALA A 151 3.27 0.43 -11.39
C ALA A 151 2.80 -1.00 -11.12
N HIS A 152 1.59 -1.37 -11.56
CA HIS A 152 1.08 -2.74 -11.46
C HIS A 152 2.03 -3.74 -12.13
N ASP A 153 2.42 -3.49 -13.38
CA ASP A 153 3.25 -4.41 -14.16
C ASP A 153 4.69 -4.50 -13.60
N LEU A 154 5.23 -3.39 -13.08
CA LEU A 154 6.52 -3.39 -12.39
C LEU A 154 6.48 -4.27 -11.13
N PHE A 155 5.42 -4.20 -10.33
CA PHE A 155 5.28 -5.03 -9.14
C PHE A 155 4.97 -6.49 -9.48
N ALA A 156 4.28 -6.77 -10.60
CA ALA A 156 4.12 -8.12 -11.12
C ALA A 156 5.47 -8.73 -11.49
N GLU A 157 6.32 -8.01 -12.23
CA GLU A 157 7.69 -8.43 -12.56
C GLU A 157 8.56 -8.62 -11.31
N LEU A 158 8.46 -7.71 -10.33
CA LEU A 158 9.18 -7.86 -9.06
C LEU A 158 8.74 -9.11 -8.31
N THR A 159 7.43 -9.42 -8.35
CA THR A 159 6.88 -10.66 -7.75
C THR A 159 7.49 -11.91 -8.41
N ASP A 160 7.60 -11.92 -9.75
CA ASP A 160 8.21 -13.01 -10.50
C ASP A 160 9.68 -13.21 -10.12
N ARG A 161 10.44 -12.12 -9.98
CA ARG A 161 11.85 -12.17 -9.55
C ARG A 161 12.00 -12.69 -8.13
N ILE A 162 11.19 -12.22 -7.20
CA ILE A 162 11.20 -12.69 -5.79
C ILE A 162 10.84 -14.17 -5.70
N GLU A 163 9.90 -14.65 -6.53
CA GLU A 163 9.54 -16.06 -6.56
C GLU A 163 10.72 -16.96 -6.93
N GLN A 164 11.57 -16.54 -7.87
CA GLN A 164 12.74 -17.28 -8.35
C GLN A 164 13.91 -17.31 -7.35
N VAL A 165 13.98 -16.33 -6.44
CA VAL A 165 15.07 -16.22 -5.47
C VAL A 165 14.77 -17.07 -4.23
N PRO A 166 15.74 -17.90 -3.73
CA PRO A 166 15.55 -18.62 -2.46
C PRO A 166 15.30 -17.66 -1.28
N ALA A 167 14.46 -18.05 -0.32
CA ALA A 167 14.19 -17.26 0.88
C ALA A 167 15.47 -16.88 1.64
N SER A 168 16.47 -17.78 1.66
CA SER A 168 17.77 -17.53 2.28
C SER A 168 18.58 -16.41 1.64
N GLU A 169 18.32 -16.07 0.38
CA GLU A 169 18.95 -14.93 -0.30
C GLU A 169 18.25 -13.63 0.06
N LEU A 170 16.91 -13.60 0.11
CA LEU A 170 16.13 -12.45 0.59
C LEU A 170 16.49 -12.06 2.03
N MET A 171 16.91 -13.00 2.87
CA MET A 171 17.38 -12.72 4.21
C MET A 171 18.76 -12.04 4.26
N ARG A 172 19.49 -12.01 3.15
CA ARG A 172 20.84 -11.41 3.06
C ARG A 172 20.84 -9.99 2.47
N THR A 173 19.81 -9.64 1.73
CA THR A 173 19.62 -8.28 1.18
C THR A 173 19.11 -7.34 2.23
#